data_3d2803c7596485daf0981b8a59b1a334
#
_entry.id   3d2803c7596485daf0981b8a59b1a334
#
_cell.length_a   1.000
_cell.length_b   1.000
_cell.length_c   1.000
_cell.angle_alpha   90.00
_cell.angle_beta   90.00
_cell.angle_gamma   90.00
#
_symmetry.space_group_name_H-M   'P 1'
#
loop_
_entity.id
_entity.type
_entity.pdbx_description
1 polymer ?
#
loop_
_entity_poly.entity_id
_entity_poly.type
_entity_poly.pdbx_seq_one_letter_code
_entity_poly.pdbx_strand_id
1 'polypeptide(L)'
;QVSKPVYQSENVTLRLRTTDQTLMFGGHHRIALQRLAACPSCQGVSERSCKICRNAGRVKVREEVTVYVPPGALSGTQIKVPGKGTAGLLHHSDGDLILVVEHEPPKGFRVQDLDLIGTFRLDKALARRGGIVVVDVPRGKVKVRIPAKTKDGDRLKLKGQGIPSSTSNLVGDVYLDLSIGRLV
;
A
#
# COMPACT_ATOMS: atom_id res chain seq x y z
N GLN A 1 26.30 30.22 -17.34
CA GLN A 1 26.15 28.83 -17.84
C GLN A 1 24.68 28.60 -18.13
N VAL A 2 24.32 28.64 -19.41
CA VAL A 2 22.96 28.30 -19.86
C VAL A 2 22.87 26.78 -19.77
N SER A 3 22.14 26.24 -18.81
CA SER A 3 21.85 24.80 -18.73
C SER A 3 21.11 24.39 -20.00
N LYS A 4 21.65 23.39 -20.72
CA LYS A 4 20.99 22.82 -21.91
C LYS A 4 19.58 22.38 -21.51
N PRO A 5 18.54 22.66 -22.31
CA PRO A 5 17.19 22.20 -22.04
C PRO A 5 17.19 20.67 -21.97
N VAL A 6 16.75 20.14 -20.84
CA VAL A 6 16.59 18.69 -20.65
C VAL A 6 15.33 18.26 -21.39
N TYR A 7 15.48 17.70 -22.58
CA TYR A 7 14.37 17.19 -23.40
C TYR A 7 13.83 15.84 -22.89
N GLN A 8 14.65 15.12 -22.13
CA GLN A 8 14.31 13.81 -21.61
C GLN A 8 13.20 13.91 -20.55
N SER A 9 12.37 12.89 -20.52
CA SER A 9 11.37 12.70 -19.48
C SER A 9 11.99 12.09 -18.23
N GLU A 10 11.38 12.37 -17.10
CA GLU A 10 11.78 11.79 -15.81
C GLU A 10 10.59 11.09 -15.16
N ASN A 11 10.86 10.00 -14.47
CA ASN A 11 9.86 9.38 -13.64
C ASN A 11 9.58 10.25 -12.42
N VAL A 12 8.32 10.30 -12.00
CA VAL A 12 7.89 10.94 -10.76
C VAL A 12 7.63 9.84 -9.74
N THR A 13 8.26 9.91 -8.58
CA THR A 13 8.05 8.94 -7.50
C THR A 13 7.23 9.60 -6.39
N LEU A 14 6.13 8.96 -5.99
CA LEU A 14 5.29 9.37 -4.87
C LEU A 14 5.09 8.19 -3.91
N ARG A 15 4.89 8.54 -2.63
CA ARG A 15 4.54 7.57 -1.58
C ARG A 15 3.03 7.49 -1.45
N LEU A 16 2.51 6.27 -1.47
CA LEU A 16 1.09 6.00 -1.32
C LEU A 16 0.83 5.30 0.01
N ARG A 17 0.25 6.02 0.96
CA ARG A 17 -0.18 5.42 2.23
C ARG A 17 -1.47 4.63 2.01
N THR A 18 -1.46 3.40 2.45
CA THR A 18 -2.59 2.47 2.34
C THR A 18 -3.12 2.06 3.72
N THR A 19 -4.33 1.51 3.74
CA THR A 19 -4.99 1.01 4.96
C THR A 19 -4.94 -0.51 5.05
N ASP A 20 -5.23 -1.06 6.24
CA ASP A 20 -5.35 -2.52 6.44
C ASP A 20 -6.35 -3.14 5.45
N GLN A 21 -7.45 -2.44 5.18
CA GLN A 21 -8.46 -2.89 4.21
C GLN A 21 -7.87 -3.00 2.81
N THR A 22 -7.09 -2.01 2.37
CA THR A 22 -6.39 -2.06 1.07
C THR A 22 -5.35 -3.19 1.05
N LEU A 23 -4.61 -3.39 2.14
CA LEU A 23 -3.65 -4.48 2.24
C LEU A 23 -4.34 -5.84 2.09
N MET A 24 -5.51 -6.03 2.71
CA MET A 24 -6.21 -7.31 2.70
C MET A 24 -7.02 -7.58 1.42
N PHE A 25 -7.61 -6.55 0.82
CA PHE A 25 -8.61 -6.71 -0.25
C PHE A 25 -8.27 -5.96 -1.54
N GLY A 26 -7.20 -5.16 -1.52
CA GLY A 26 -6.90 -4.22 -2.59
C GLY A 26 -7.88 -3.04 -2.62
N GLY A 27 -7.71 -2.17 -3.60
CA GLY A 27 -8.63 -1.06 -3.76
C GLY A 27 -8.15 0.00 -4.74
N HIS A 28 -9.08 0.87 -5.12
CA HIS A 28 -8.77 2.03 -5.96
C HIS A 28 -8.46 3.24 -5.09
N HIS A 29 -7.36 3.92 -5.40
CA HIS A 29 -6.91 5.13 -4.73
C HIS A 29 -6.87 6.29 -5.71
N ARG A 30 -7.46 7.44 -5.34
CA ARG A 30 -7.33 8.70 -6.08
C ARG A 30 -6.14 9.46 -5.52
N ILE A 31 -5.26 9.88 -6.41
CA ILE A 31 -4.01 10.55 -6.06
C ILE A 31 -3.99 11.90 -6.78
N ALA A 32 -3.80 12.96 -6.03
CA ALA A 32 -3.53 14.27 -6.60
C ALA A 32 -2.07 14.31 -7.04
N LEU A 33 -1.84 14.35 -8.33
CA LEU A 33 -0.53 14.41 -8.95
C LEU A 33 -0.22 15.82 -9.42
N GLN A 34 0.95 16.32 -9.05
CA GLN A 34 1.51 17.53 -9.65
C GLN A 34 2.72 17.16 -10.48
N ARG A 35 2.67 17.42 -11.79
CA ARG A 35 3.76 17.08 -12.70
C ARG A 35 4.00 18.19 -13.73
N LEU A 36 5.11 18.09 -14.44
CA LEU A 36 5.38 18.90 -15.61
C LEU A 36 4.81 18.20 -16.84
N ALA A 37 3.75 18.77 -17.43
CA ALA A 37 3.16 18.30 -18.67
C ALA A 37 3.66 19.14 -19.86
N ALA A 38 3.52 18.62 -21.08
CA ALA A 38 3.82 19.39 -22.28
C ALA A 38 2.94 20.65 -22.33
N CYS A 39 3.50 21.76 -22.74
CA CYS A 39 2.80 23.01 -22.85
C CYS A 39 1.66 22.90 -23.87
N PRO A 40 0.39 23.24 -23.54
CA PRO A 40 -0.72 23.09 -24.46
C PRO A 40 -0.63 24.02 -25.69
N SER A 41 0.10 25.13 -25.58
CA SER A 41 0.26 26.09 -26.67
C SER A 41 1.33 25.69 -27.69
N CYS A 42 2.50 25.26 -27.24
CA CYS A 42 3.61 24.88 -28.13
C CYS A 42 3.84 23.36 -28.18
N GLN A 43 3.00 22.57 -27.52
CA GLN A 43 3.06 21.08 -27.50
C GLN A 43 4.47 20.51 -27.19
N GLY A 44 5.22 21.21 -26.36
CA GLY A 44 6.59 20.80 -26.01
C GLY A 44 7.65 21.23 -27.02
N VAL A 45 7.27 21.81 -28.15
CA VAL A 45 8.22 22.44 -29.06
C VAL A 45 8.59 23.80 -28.47
N SER A 46 9.85 23.91 -28.05
CA SER A 46 10.37 25.16 -27.45
C SER A 46 10.58 26.23 -28.52
N GLU A 47 9.49 26.82 -28.99
CA GLU A 47 9.55 28.01 -29.82
C GLU A 47 9.93 29.24 -28.97
N ARG A 48 10.84 30.08 -29.51
CA ARG A 48 11.40 31.25 -28.81
C ARG A 48 10.37 32.31 -28.35
N SER A 49 9.10 32.10 -28.58
CA SER A 49 8.03 33.07 -28.28
C SER A 49 6.83 32.55 -27.49
N CYS A 50 6.89 31.33 -26.94
CA CYS A 50 5.78 30.80 -26.18
C CYS A 50 5.62 31.52 -24.82
N LYS A 51 4.61 32.37 -24.73
CA LYS A 51 4.32 33.18 -23.54
C LYS A 51 3.82 32.32 -22.36
N ILE A 52 3.19 31.15 -22.62
CA ILE A 52 2.61 30.27 -21.58
C ILE A 52 3.73 29.57 -20.80
N CYS A 53 4.61 28.86 -21.47
CA CYS A 53 5.69 28.11 -20.80
C CYS A 53 7.02 28.93 -20.73
N ARG A 54 7.06 30.15 -21.27
CA ARG A 54 8.28 30.98 -21.36
C ARG A 54 9.45 30.20 -21.97
N ASN A 55 9.16 29.49 -23.03
CA ASN A 55 10.11 28.66 -23.80
C ASN A 55 10.62 27.39 -23.07
N ALA A 56 10.02 27.03 -21.93
CA ALA A 56 10.38 25.80 -21.22
C ALA A 56 9.81 24.53 -21.86
N GLY A 57 8.85 24.64 -22.78
CA GLY A 57 8.17 23.51 -23.40
C GLY A 57 7.21 22.75 -22.46
N ARG A 58 7.28 22.99 -21.15
CA ARG A 58 6.52 22.32 -20.09
C ARG A 58 5.79 23.31 -19.19
N VAL A 59 4.67 22.87 -18.61
CA VAL A 59 3.92 23.63 -17.60
C VAL A 59 3.57 22.73 -16.43
N LYS A 60 3.47 23.30 -15.23
CA LYS A 60 3.00 22.57 -14.05
C LYS A 60 1.50 22.33 -14.17
N VAL A 61 1.08 21.09 -14.10
CA VAL A 61 -0.34 20.71 -14.06
C VAL A 61 -0.65 19.94 -12.79
N ARG A 62 -1.89 20.07 -12.35
CA ARG A 62 -2.43 19.27 -11.25
C ARG A 62 -3.56 18.41 -11.83
N GLU A 63 -3.43 17.10 -11.68
CA GLU A 63 -4.42 16.14 -12.16
C GLU A 63 -4.70 15.09 -11.08
N GLU A 64 -5.87 14.45 -11.16
CA GLU A 64 -6.19 13.29 -10.34
C GLU A 64 -5.97 12.02 -11.14
N VAL A 65 -5.28 11.08 -10.55
CA VAL A 65 -5.02 9.76 -11.14
C VAL A 65 -5.63 8.70 -10.23
N THR A 66 -6.46 7.83 -10.79
CA THR A 66 -6.98 6.67 -10.06
C THR A 66 -6.10 5.47 -10.34
N VAL A 67 -5.60 4.84 -9.27
CA VAL A 67 -4.69 3.70 -9.34
C VAL A 67 -5.26 2.54 -8.55
N TYR A 68 -5.19 1.35 -9.09
CA TYR A 68 -5.54 0.12 -8.37
C TYR A 68 -4.32 -0.39 -7.60
N VAL A 69 -4.49 -0.58 -6.30
CA VAL A 69 -3.52 -1.24 -5.42
C VAL A 69 -3.97 -2.69 -5.23
N PRO A 70 -3.19 -3.68 -5.64
CA PRO A 70 -3.56 -5.08 -5.47
C PRO A 70 -3.56 -5.49 -3.99
N PRO A 71 -4.36 -6.51 -3.61
CA PRO A 71 -4.28 -7.07 -2.27
C PRO A 71 -2.87 -7.62 -2.02
N GLY A 72 -2.38 -7.50 -0.79
CA GLY A 72 -1.03 -7.93 -0.43
C GLY A 72 0.10 -7.00 -0.87
N ALA A 73 -0.21 -5.80 -1.32
CA ALA A 73 0.80 -4.79 -1.60
C ALA A 73 1.46 -4.30 -0.30
N LEU A 74 2.54 -4.95 0.10
CA LEU A 74 3.34 -4.59 1.28
C LEU A 74 4.10 -3.28 1.08
N SER A 75 4.59 -2.71 2.17
CA SER A 75 5.46 -1.53 2.12
C SER A 75 6.67 -1.77 1.22
N GLY A 76 6.95 -0.79 0.35
CA GLY A 76 7.98 -0.89 -0.68
C GLY A 76 7.48 -1.44 -2.03
N THR A 77 6.27 -1.99 -2.12
CA THR A 77 5.69 -2.38 -3.41
C THR A 77 5.59 -1.17 -4.34
N GLN A 78 6.09 -1.32 -5.56
CA GLN A 78 6.05 -0.27 -6.57
C GLN A 78 4.93 -0.52 -7.57
N ILE A 79 4.11 0.50 -7.78
CA ILE A 79 3.03 0.50 -8.78
C ILE A 79 3.38 1.54 -9.83
N LYS A 80 3.56 1.08 -11.05
CA LYS A 80 3.92 1.92 -12.19
C LYS A 80 2.66 2.38 -12.93
N VAL A 81 2.54 3.70 -13.14
CA VAL A 81 1.48 4.30 -13.96
C VAL A 81 2.12 4.94 -15.18
N PRO A 82 2.01 4.33 -16.36
CA PRO A 82 2.69 4.78 -17.56
C PRO A 82 2.28 6.19 -17.98
N GLY A 83 3.25 6.99 -18.44
CA GLY A 83 3.00 8.31 -19.02
C GLY A 83 2.52 9.37 -18.02
N LYS A 84 2.62 9.13 -16.71
CA LYS A 84 2.24 10.07 -15.66
C LYS A 84 3.42 10.72 -14.92
N GLY A 85 4.61 10.58 -15.46
CA GLY A 85 5.80 11.31 -15.02
C GLY A 85 5.93 12.70 -15.67
N THR A 86 7.15 13.20 -15.76
CA THR A 86 7.46 14.45 -16.46
C THR A 86 7.31 14.24 -17.97
N ALA A 87 6.70 15.20 -18.66
CA ALA A 87 6.54 15.13 -20.10
C ALA A 87 7.89 15.09 -20.84
N GLY A 88 7.99 14.22 -21.82
CA GLY A 88 9.02 14.29 -22.83
C GLY A 88 8.77 15.45 -23.78
N LEU A 89 9.83 16.05 -24.30
CA LEU A 89 9.78 17.11 -25.31
C LEU A 89 10.34 16.62 -26.62
N LEU A 90 9.99 17.26 -27.74
CA LEU A 90 10.52 16.93 -29.07
C LEU A 90 10.37 15.43 -29.43
N HIS A 91 9.15 14.90 -29.32
CA HIS A 91 8.80 13.51 -29.62
C HIS A 91 9.35 12.45 -28.65
N HIS A 92 9.93 12.84 -27.52
CA HIS A 92 10.24 11.90 -26.44
C HIS A 92 8.97 11.51 -25.69
N SER A 93 8.87 10.24 -25.30
CA SER A 93 7.76 9.74 -24.48
C SER A 93 7.79 10.38 -23.10
N ASP A 94 6.62 10.55 -22.48
CA ASP A 94 6.51 10.96 -21.08
C ASP A 94 7.13 9.91 -20.16
N GLY A 95 7.67 10.36 -19.05
CA GLY A 95 8.09 9.48 -17.97
C GLY A 95 6.89 8.83 -17.26
N ASP A 96 7.16 7.97 -16.31
CA ASP A 96 6.15 7.24 -15.57
C ASP A 96 5.98 7.80 -14.14
N LEU A 97 4.80 7.59 -13.59
CA LEU A 97 4.59 7.76 -12.15
C LEU A 97 4.88 6.43 -11.46
N ILE A 98 5.78 6.44 -10.51
CA ILE A 98 6.11 5.31 -9.64
C ILE A 98 5.50 5.58 -8.26
N LEU A 99 4.54 4.76 -7.87
CA LEU A 99 3.95 4.82 -6.53
C LEU A 99 4.62 3.78 -5.66
N VAL A 100 5.21 4.22 -4.57
CA VAL A 100 5.77 3.34 -3.54
C VAL A 100 4.75 3.21 -2.42
N VAL A 101 4.23 2.00 -2.24
CA VAL A 101 3.26 1.72 -1.16
C VAL A 101 3.94 1.88 0.20
N GLU A 102 3.30 2.61 1.10
CA GLU A 102 3.64 2.69 2.51
C GLU A 102 2.45 2.18 3.32
N HIS A 103 2.70 1.17 4.13
CA HIS A 103 1.71 0.59 5.02
C HIS A 103 2.34 0.35 6.40
N GLU A 104 1.66 0.78 7.45
CA GLU A 104 2.01 0.42 8.81
C GLU A 104 1.43 -0.96 9.14
N PRO A 105 2.12 -1.79 9.93
CA PRO A 105 1.57 -3.07 10.35
C PRO A 105 0.19 -2.91 10.99
N PRO A 106 -0.75 -3.83 10.75
CA PRO A 106 -2.06 -3.78 11.37
C PRO A 106 -1.96 -3.69 12.90
N LYS A 107 -2.82 -2.86 13.51
CA LYS A 107 -2.75 -2.54 14.92
C LYS A 107 -2.80 -3.79 15.79
N GLY A 108 -1.80 -3.98 16.65
CA GLY A 108 -1.68 -5.17 17.50
C GLY A 108 -1.05 -6.39 16.84
N PHE A 109 -0.63 -6.26 15.58
CA PHE A 109 0.05 -7.32 14.84
C PHE A 109 1.42 -6.86 14.35
N ARG A 110 2.32 -7.81 14.24
CA ARG A 110 3.57 -7.66 13.46
C ARG A 110 3.47 -8.53 12.22
N VAL A 111 4.02 -8.06 11.14
CA VAL A 111 4.07 -8.77 9.87
C VAL A 111 5.35 -9.58 9.79
N GLN A 112 5.23 -10.84 9.40
CA GLN A 112 6.34 -11.71 9.06
C GLN A 112 6.00 -12.40 7.74
N ASP A 113 6.62 -11.96 6.66
CA ASP A 113 6.25 -12.34 5.29
C ASP A 113 4.76 -12.05 5.00
N LEU A 114 3.95 -13.08 4.83
CA LEU A 114 2.49 -12.97 4.67
C LEU A 114 1.73 -13.25 5.97
N ASP A 115 2.42 -13.67 7.02
CA ASP A 115 1.82 -14.02 8.29
C ASP A 115 1.69 -12.81 9.22
N LEU A 116 0.66 -12.85 10.04
CA LEU A 116 0.41 -11.86 11.09
C LEU A 116 0.58 -12.51 12.45
N ILE A 117 1.39 -11.90 13.31
CA ILE A 117 1.64 -12.39 14.66
C ILE A 117 1.14 -11.33 15.64
N GLY A 118 0.19 -11.73 16.49
CA GLY A 118 -0.41 -10.88 17.51
C GLY A 118 -0.54 -11.58 18.85
N THR A 119 -0.96 -10.85 19.88
CA THR A 119 -1.24 -11.39 21.21
C THR A 119 -2.73 -11.34 21.48
N PHE A 120 -3.31 -12.41 21.98
CA PHE A 120 -4.69 -12.48 22.38
C PHE A 120 -4.81 -12.78 23.87
N ARG A 121 -5.49 -11.88 24.60
CA ARG A 121 -5.71 -12.06 26.05
C ARG A 121 -6.90 -12.96 26.30
N LEU A 122 -6.70 -13.99 27.10
CA LEU A 122 -7.72 -14.96 27.52
C LEU A 122 -8.02 -14.84 29.00
N ASP A 123 -9.31 -14.92 29.33
CA ASP A 123 -9.73 -15.08 30.73
C ASP A 123 -9.34 -16.46 31.28
N LYS A 124 -8.96 -16.50 32.57
CA LYS A 124 -8.53 -17.74 33.24
C LYS A 124 -9.63 -18.84 33.24
N ALA A 125 -10.88 -18.46 33.36
CA ALA A 125 -11.98 -19.42 33.34
C ALA A 125 -12.13 -20.07 31.95
N LEU A 126 -12.00 -19.27 30.89
CA LEU A 126 -12.07 -19.73 29.52
C LEU A 126 -10.87 -20.61 29.16
N ALA A 127 -9.67 -20.24 29.60
CA ALA A 127 -8.47 -21.06 29.39
C ALA A 127 -8.59 -22.45 30.03
N ARG A 128 -9.24 -22.56 31.20
CA ARG A 128 -9.46 -23.85 31.90
C ARG A 128 -10.47 -24.73 31.21
N ARG A 129 -11.67 -24.19 30.89
CA ARG A 129 -12.79 -24.98 30.37
C ARG A 129 -12.83 -25.06 28.84
N GLY A 130 -12.10 -24.20 28.14
CA GLY A 130 -12.20 -24.03 26.71
C GLY A 130 -13.51 -23.29 26.34
N GLY A 131 -13.69 -23.07 25.04
CA GLY A 131 -14.89 -22.40 24.55
C GLY A 131 -14.67 -21.79 23.17
N ILE A 132 -15.65 -21.01 22.73
CA ILE A 132 -15.58 -20.27 21.46
C ILE A 132 -15.44 -18.79 21.79
N VAL A 133 -14.47 -18.14 21.14
CA VAL A 133 -14.25 -16.69 21.22
C VAL A 133 -14.35 -16.08 19.83
N VAL A 134 -14.65 -14.81 19.77
CA VAL A 134 -14.56 -14.01 18.54
C VAL A 134 -13.28 -13.19 18.63
N VAL A 135 -12.42 -13.35 17.65
CA VAL A 135 -11.15 -12.61 17.54
C VAL A 135 -11.26 -11.64 16.38
N ASP A 136 -10.89 -10.39 16.63
CA ASP A 136 -10.75 -9.39 15.57
C ASP A 136 -9.37 -9.54 14.92
N VAL A 137 -9.35 -9.86 13.64
CA VAL A 137 -8.16 -9.90 12.81
C VAL A 137 -8.32 -8.91 11.66
N PRO A 138 -7.24 -8.47 10.99
CA PRO A 138 -7.33 -7.47 9.93
C PRO A 138 -8.28 -7.84 8.77
N ARG A 139 -8.55 -9.12 8.56
CA ARG A 139 -9.53 -9.60 7.57
C ARG A 139 -10.98 -9.60 8.09
N GLY A 140 -11.20 -9.35 9.37
CA GLY A 140 -12.54 -9.33 9.98
C GLY A 140 -12.63 -10.16 11.26
N LYS A 141 -13.85 -10.45 11.68
CA LYS A 141 -14.12 -11.21 12.91
C LYS A 141 -14.14 -12.70 12.65
N VAL A 142 -13.33 -13.46 13.39
CA VAL A 142 -13.21 -14.92 13.25
C VAL A 142 -13.65 -15.59 14.55
N LYS A 143 -14.54 -16.59 14.44
CA LYS A 143 -14.90 -17.47 15.56
C LYS A 143 -13.82 -18.52 15.73
N VAL A 144 -13.24 -18.59 16.91
CA VAL A 144 -12.10 -19.48 17.21
C VAL A 144 -12.43 -20.35 18.39
N ARG A 145 -12.14 -21.65 18.29
CA ARG A 145 -12.29 -22.58 19.41
C ARG A 145 -10.99 -22.63 20.20
N ILE A 146 -11.09 -22.27 21.47
CA ILE A 146 -10.00 -22.41 22.45
C ILE A 146 -10.11 -23.80 23.11
N PRO A 147 -9.05 -24.61 23.06
CA PRO A 147 -9.03 -25.90 23.78
C PRO A 147 -9.13 -25.71 25.30
N ALA A 148 -9.69 -26.68 26.00
CA ALA A 148 -9.63 -26.70 27.44
C ALA A 148 -8.19 -26.94 27.93
N LYS A 149 -7.83 -26.37 29.10
CA LYS A 149 -6.49 -26.44 29.70
C LYS A 149 -5.40 -25.72 28.87
N THR A 150 -5.81 -24.70 28.08
CA THR A 150 -4.88 -23.80 27.39
C THR A 150 -3.95 -23.14 28.40
N LYS A 151 -2.65 -23.08 28.08
CA LYS A 151 -1.61 -22.47 28.91
C LYS A 151 -1.22 -21.08 28.41
N ASP A 152 -0.66 -20.30 29.32
CA ASP A 152 -0.04 -19.02 28.97
C ASP A 152 1.13 -19.26 28.02
N GLY A 153 1.19 -18.46 26.95
CA GLY A 153 2.18 -18.62 25.89
C GLY A 153 1.82 -19.64 24.79
N ASP A 154 0.71 -20.38 24.93
CA ASP A 154 0.25 -21.24 23.83
C ASP A 154 0.00 -20.41 22.57
N ARG A 155 0.30 -20.97 21.39
CA ARG A 155 0.09 -20.30 20.11
C ARG A 155 -1.07 -20.92 19.35
N LEU A 156 -1.96 -20.05 18.89
CA LEU A 156 -3.10 -20.43 18.09
C LEU A 156 -2.89 -19.99 16.64
N LYS A 157 -3.08 -20.90 15.70
CA LYS A 157 -2.97 -20.63 14.27
C LYS A 157 -4.34 -20.48 13.62
N LEU A 158 -4.59 -19.34 12.98
CA LEU A 158 -5.79 -19.09 12.19
C LEU A 158 -5.41 -19.13 10.70
N LYS A 159 -5.69 -20.27 10.08
CA LYS A 159 -5.29 -20.55 8.71
C LYS A 159 -5.99 -19.61 7.72
N GLY A 160 -5.20 -19.04 6.78
CA GLY A 160 -5.70 -18.19 5.70
C GLY A 160 -6.26 -16.85 6.16
N GLN A 161 -5.94 -16.39 7.37
CA GLN A 161 -6.38 -15.10 7.91
C GLN A 161 -5.30 -14.01 7.85
N GLY A 162 -4.12 -14.34 7.33
CA GLY A 162 -3.00 -13.42 7.13
C GLY A 162 -3.15 -12.56 5.87
N ILE A 163 -2.02 -12.05 5.41
CA ILE A 163 -1.91 -11.17 4.24
C ILE A 163 -1.98 -12.03 2.97
N PRO A 164 -2.77 -11.63 1.95
CA PRO A 164 -2.73 -12.28 0.67
C PRO A 164 -1.43 -11.94 -0.07
N SER A 165 -0.98 -12.82 -0.94
CA SER A 165 0.15 -12.52 -1.83
C SER A 165 -0.33 -11.66 -3.00
N SER A 166 0.43 -10.62 -3.36
CA SER A 166 0.16 -9.81 -4.55
C SER A 166 0.55 -10.50 -5.87
N THR A 167 1.31 -11.61 -5.79
CA THR A 167 1.87 -12.30 -6.96
C THR A 167 1.40 -13.74 -7.13
N SER A 168 0.71 -14.29 -6.12
CA SER A 168 0.23 -15.68 -6.13
C SER A 168 -1.11 -15.79 -5.40
N ASN A 169 -1.77 -16.95 -5.51
CA ASN A 169 -3.02 -17.22 -4.80
C ASN A 169 -2.82 -17.63 -3.33
N LEU A 170 -1.63 -17.38 -2.77
CA LEU A 170 -1.33 -17.72 -1.39
C LEU A 170 -1.88 -16.64 -0.45
N VAL A 171 -2.34 -17.10 0.71
CA VAL A 171 -2.74 -16.25 1.83
C VAL A 171 -1.99 -16.75 3.06
N GLY A 172 -1.35 -15.83 3.77
CA GLY A 172 -0.69 -16.16 5.02
C GLY A 172 -1.67 -16.51 6.14
N ASP A 173 -1.14 -16.79 7.30
CA ASP A 173 -1.89 -17.19 8.48
C ASP A 173 -1.81 -16.11 9.57
N VAL A 174 -2.71 -16.15 10.53
CA VAL A 174 -2.58 -15.36 11.76
C VAL A 174 -2.14 -16.28 12.89
N TYR A 175 -1.11 -15.90 13.59
CA TYR A 175 -0.64 -16.54 14.81
C TYR A 175 -0.96 -15.65 16.00
N LEU A 176 -1.66 -16.20 16.98
CA LEU A 176 -2.02 -15.53 18.22
C LEU A 176 -1.29 -16.19 19.39
N ASP A 177 -0.38 -15.44 19.99
CA ASP A 177 0.25 -15.83 21.24
C ASP A 177 -0.77 -15.57 22.38
N LEU A 178 -1.20 -16.62 23.06
CA LEU A 178 -2.23 -16.54 24.07
C LEU A 178 -1.64 -16.07 25.39
N SER A 179 -2.20 -15.00 25.96
CA SER A 179 -1.81 -14.48 27.27
C SER A 179 -2.97 -14.62 28.24
N ILE A 180 -2.75 -15.36 29.33
CA ILE A 180 -3.79 -15.61 30.34
C ILE A 180 -3.70 -14.56 31.45
N GLY A 181 -4.72 -13.72 31.54
CA GLY A 181 -4.79 -12.64 32.52
C GLY A 181 -6.23 -12.29 32.90
N ARG A 182 -6.40 -11.39 33.88
CA ARG A 182 -7.68 -10.71 34.06
C ARG A 182 -7.90 -9.76 32.89
N LEU A 183 -9.04 -9.87 32.22
CA LEU A 183 -9.54 -8.79 31.37
C LEU A 183 -9.85 -7.61 32.32
N VAL A 184 -9.13 -6.51 32.16
CA VAL A 184 -9.37 -5.25 32.89
C VAL A 184 -10.50 -4.52 32.18
#